data_6882aa0fa8f8c54e2dbeaad9e3cd138d
#
_entry.id   6882aa0fa8f8c54e2dbeaad9e3cd138d
#
_cell.length_a   1.000
_cell.length_b   1.000
_cell.length_c   1.000
_cell.angle_alpha   90.00
_cell.angle_beta   90.00
_cell.angle_gamma   90.00
#
_symmetry.space_group_name_H-M   'P 1'
#
loop_
_entity.id
_entity.type
_entity.pdbx_description
1 polymer ?
#
loop_
_entity_poly.entity_id
_entity_poly.type
_entity_poly.pdbx_seq_one_letter_code
_entity_poly.pdbx_strand_id
1 'polypeptide(L)'
;MSMLRVALAQITSGPDPEENLELVATQTAHAAQQNAQLVIFPEATMRRFGLPLAEIAEPTDGPWAQRLRKIAEHHQVVVVAGMFTPSGDGRVMNTLRAVGPDVDAHYHKIHLFDAFGFRESDTVAPGADPVMITVGEASVGLTTCYDVRFPGLYTRLAELGAEVICVAASWGAGAGKVEQWQLLTRARALDSTSYLVAAGQADPAAAGAALEGSAPTGVGYSAAISPRGDVLASLNAKPDLLVVDLDLDLVEQTRATIPVLANRRF
;
A
#
# COMPACT_ATOMS: atom_id res chain seq x y z
N MET A 1 25.21 -4.93 6.70
CA MET A 1 24.24 -4.26 5.79
C MET A 1 23.00 -5.10 5.80
N SER A 2 21.98 -4.62 6.47
CA SER A 2 20.66 -5.25 6.48
C SER A 2 19.89 -4.73 5.26
N MET A 3 19.51 -5.63 4.35
CA MET A 3 18.86 -5.28 3.08
C MET A 3 17.47 -5.89 3.01
N LEU A 4 16.50 -5.09 2.57
CA LEU A 4 15.16 -5.58 2.23
C LEU A 4 14.91 -5.38 0.74
N ARG A 5 14.64 -6.47 0.00
CA ARG A 5 14.20 -6.39 -1.40
C ARG A 5 12.68 -6.36 -1.48
N VAL A 6 12.14 -5.25 -1.99
CA VAL A 6 10.70 -4.99 -2.08
C VAL A 6 10.25 -4.95 -3.54
N ALA A 7 9.11 -5.54 -3.83
CA ALA A 7 8.42 -5.43 -5.10
C ALA A 7 7.12 -4.60 -4.95
N LEU A 8 6.93 -3.63 -5.83
CA LEU A 8 5.71 -2.83 -5.95
C LEU A 8 4.97 -3.28 -7.21
N ALA A 9 3.86 -3.98 -7.04
CA ALA A 9 3.05 -4.50 -8.13
C ALA A 9 1.99 -3.46 -8.52
N GLN A 10 2.29 -2.64 -9.54
CA GLN A 10 1.33 -1.71 -10.11
C GLN A 10 0.41 -2.44 -11.08
N ILE A 11 -0.79 -2.76 -10.62
CA ILE A 11 -1.81 -3.51 -11.39
C ILE A 11 -3.01 -2.63 -11.70
N THR A 12 -3.92 -3.13 -12.55
CA THR A 12 -5.25 -2.58 -12.74
C THR A 12 -6.26 -3.63 -12.28
N SER A 13 -6.83 -3.45 -11.09
CA SER A 13 -7.84 -4.36 -10.57
C SER A 13 -9.15 -4.23 -11.35
N GLY A 14 -9.74 -5.38 -11.66
CA GLY A 14 -11.06 -5.52 -12.31
C GLY A 14 -12.21 -5.59 -11.30
N PRO A 15 -13.41 -5.93 -11.81
CA PRO A 15 -14.60 -6.15 -11.00
C PRO A 15 -14.61 -7.51 -10.29
N ASP A 16 -13.92 -8.51 -10.82
CA ASP A 16 -13.93 -9.88 -10.34
C ASP A 16 -12.77 -10.16 -9.38
N PRO A 17 -13.04 -10.53 -8.10
CA PRO A 17 -12.01 -10.87 -7.13
C PRO A 17 -11.12 -12.07 -7.53
N GLU A 18 -11.66 -13.03 -8.28
CA GLU A 18 -10.92 -14.21 -8.73
C GLU A 18 -9.90 -13.86 -9.81
N GLU A 19 -10.32 -13.07 -10.82
CA GLU A 19 -9.40 -12.57 -11.85
C GLU A 19 -8.29 -11.71 -11.25
N ASN A 20 -8.62 -10.88 -10.24
CA ASN A 20 -7.64 -10.06 -9.53
C ASN A 20 -6.66 -10.93 -8.73
N LEU A 21 -7.11 -12.05 -8.17
CA LEU A 21 -6.25 -12.98 -7.46
C LEU A 21 -5.25 -13.69 -8.39
N GLU A 22 -5.63 -13.96 -9.65
CA GLU A 22 -4.70 -14.46 -10.68
C GLU A 22 -3.62 -13.42 -11.03
N LEU A 23 -3.98 -12.12 -11.07
CA LEU A 23 -2.99 -11.05 -11.21
C LEU A 23 -2.02 -11.03 -10.02
N VAL A 24 -2.55 -11.17 -8.81
CA VAL A 24 -1.71 -11.26 -7.59
C VAL A 24 -0.77 -12.45 -7.67
N ALA A 25 -1.25 -13.63 -8.04
CA ALA A 25 -0.42 -14.84 -8.16
C ALA A 25 0.71 -14.64 -9.19
N THR A 26 0.37 -14.09 -10.36
CA THR A 26 1.34 -13.83 -11.44
C THR A 26 2.42 -12.85 -11.02
N GLN A 27 2.04 -11.70 -10.45
CA GLN A 27 3.00 -10.68 -10.04
C GLN A 27 3.84 -11.13 -8.85
N THR A 28 3.27 -11.90 -7.92
CA THR A 28 4.01 -12.49 -6.80
C THR A 28 5.05 -13.47 -7.30
N ALA A 29 4.72 -14.32 -8.28
CA ALA A 29 5.68 -15.24 -8.90
C ALA A 29 6.84 -14.49 -9.56
N HIS A 30 6.56 -13.42 -10.32
CA HIS A 30 7.59 -12.58 -10.95
C HIS A 30 8.47 -11.87 -9.92
N ALA A 31 7.90 -11.38 -8.81
CA ALA A 31 8.65 -10.76 -7.72
C ALA A 31 9.56 -11.78 -7.01
N ALA A 32 9.06 -12.98 -6.74
CA ALA A 32 9.82 -14.06 -6.12
C ALA A 32 10.99 -14.52 -6.98
N GLN A 33 10.82 -14.59 -8.32
CA GLN A 33 11.91 -14.88 -9.27
C GLN A 33 13.03 -13.83 -9.22
N GLN A 34 12.71 -12.61 -8.78
CA GLN A 34 13.68 -11.54 -8.55
C GLN A 34 14.14 -11.45 -7.10
N ASN A 35 13.86 -12.47 -6.27
CA ASN A 35 14.20 -12.58 -4.86
C ASN A 35 13.60 -11.49 -3.97
N ALA A 36 12.43 -10.96 -4.30
CA ALA A 36 11.70 -10.06 -3.42
C ALA A 36 11.29 -10.79 -2.14
N GLN A 37 11.40 -10.10 -1.00
CA GLN A 37 10.98 -10.59 0.32
C GLN A 37 9.59 -10.06 0.69
N LEU A 38 9.23 -8.90 0.15
CA LEU A 38 7.95 -8.22 0.35
C LEU A 38 7.38 -7.81 -1.01
N VAL A 39 6.12 -8.15 -1.26
CA VAL A 39 5.38 -7.73 -2.46
C VAL A 39 4.18 -6.90 -2.01
N ILE A 40 4.08 -5.69 -2.50
CA ILE A 40 3.01 -4.75 -2.14
C ILE A 40 2.11 -4.55 -3.35
N PHE A 41 0.85 -4.89 -3.18
CA PHE A 41 -0.25 -4.63 -4.11
C PHE A 41 -1.02 -3.39 -3.68
N PRO A 42 -1.74 -2.72 -4.61
CA PRO A 42 -2.48 -1.52 -4.30
C PRO A 42 -3.66 -1.73 -3.33
N GLU A 43 -4.22 -0.61 -2.85
CA GLU A 43 -5.58 -0.55 -2.29
C GLU A 43 -6.59 -1.09 -3.31
N ALA A 44 -7.68 -1.71 -2.83
CA ALA A 44 -8.75 -2.25 -3.67
C ALA A 44 -8.27 -3.32 -4.69
N THR A 45 -7.22 -4.09 -4.33
CA THR A 45 -6.74 -5.21 -5.15
C THR A 45 -7.83 -6.28 -5.33
N MET A 46 -8.60 -6.56 -4.29
CA MET A 46 -9.68 -7.56 -4.33
C MET A 46 -10.75 -7.19 -5.36
N ARG A 47 -11.18 -5.94 -5.41
CA ARG A 47 -12.13 -5.36 -6.39
C ARG A 47 -11.92 -3.87 -6.50
N ARG A 48 -11.89 -3.31 -7.72
CA ARG A 48 -11.77 -1.87 -7.93
C ARG A 48 -12.93 -1.07 -7.33
N PHE A 49 -12.68 0.16 -6.95
CA PHE A 49 -13.72 1.10 -6.57
C PHE A 49 -14.71 1.40 -7.71
N GLY A 50 -15.88 1.97 -7.34
CA GLY A 50 -16.98 2.26 -8.26
C GLY A 50 -17.98 1.12 -8.42
N LEU A 51 -17.86 0.06 -7.64
CA LEU A 51 -18.74 -1.11 -7.60
C LEU A 51 -19.19 -1.39 -6.15
N PRO A 52 -20.31 -2.12 -5.94
CA PRO A 52 -20.73 -2.50 -4.60
C PRO A 52 -19.67 -3.36 -3.90
N LEU A 53 -19.13 -2.87 -2.78
CA LEU A 53 -18.04 -3.54 -2.05
C LEU A 53 -18.56 -4.56 -1.03
N ALA A 54 -19.77 -4.33 -0.48
CA ALA A 54 -20.38 -5.23 0.50
C ALA A 54 -20.66 -6.63 -0.04
N GLU A 55 -20.88 -6.76 -1.36
CA GLU A 55 -21.13 -8.04 -2.01
C GLU A 55 -19.96 -9.01 -1.96
N ILE A 56 -18.73 -8.47 -1.87
CA ILE A 56 -17.47 -9.27 -1.91
C ILE A 56 -16.71 -9.19 -0.60
N ALA A 57 -17.21 -8.43 0.38
CA ALA A 57 -16.55 -8.31 1.66
C ALA A 57 -16.58 -9.64 2.41
N GLU A 58 -15.43 -10.06 2.91
CA GLU A 58 -15.26 -11.29 3.67
C GLU A 58 -14.36 -11.07 4.89
N PRO A 59 -14.41 -11.94 5.91
CA PRO A 59 -13.48 -11.88 7.03
C PRO A 59 -12.01 -11.94 6.58
N THR A 60 -11.09 -11.48 7.43
CA THR A 60 -9.63 -11.51 7.16
C THR A 60 -9.05 -12.91 6.99
N ASP A 61 -9.81 -13.95 7.33
CA ASP A 61 -9.53 -15.37 7.11
C ASP A 61 -10.51 -16.04 6.11
N GLY A 62 -11.26 -15.24 5.36
CA GLY A 62 -12.18 -15.69 4.32
C GLY A 62 -11.48 -16.35 3.12
N PRO A 63 -12.26 -16.86 2.15
CA PRO A 63 -11.72 -17.63 1.01
C PRO A 63 -10.66 -16.88 0.20
N TRP A 64 -10.87 -15.61 -0.13
CA TRP A 64 -9.91 -14.80 -0.88
C TRP A 64 -8.62 -14.59 -0.07
N ALA A 65 -8.75 -14.22 1.22
CA ALA A 65 -7.61 -14.02 2.11
C ALA A 65 -6.80 -15.32 2.31
N GLN A 66 -7.47 -16.49 2.40
CA GLN A 66 -6.80 -17.79 2.47
C GLN A 66 -6.02 -18.11 1.18
N ARG A 67 -6.57 -17.78 0.01
CA ARG A 67 -5.86 -17.97 -1.26
C ARG A 67 -4.67 -17.02 -1.38
N LEU A 68 -4.82 -15.75 -0.97
CA LEU A 68 -3.72 -14.79 -0.88
C LEU A 68 -2.57 -15.34 -0.02
N ARG A 69 -2.90 -15.93 1.15
CA ARG A 69 -1.92 -16.60 2.02
C ARG A 69 -1.21 -17.76 1.31
N LYS A 70 -1.96 -18.63 0.63
CA LYS A 70 -1.37 -19.77 -0.11
C LYS A 70 -0.40 -19.31 -1.19
N ILE A 71 -0.70 -18.20 -1.90
CA ILE A 71 0.20 -17.61 -2.89
C ILE A 71 1.49 -17.14 -2.19
N ALA A 72 1.38 -16.40 -1.09
CA ALA A 72 2.52 -15.90 -0.34
C ALA A 72 3.41 -17.04 0.20
N GLU A 73 2.81 -18.05 0.81
CA GLU A 73 3.51 -19.22 1.34
C GLU A 73 4.16 -20.06 0.24
N HIS A 74 3.49 -20.26 -0.91
CA HIS A 74 4.05 -21.01 -2.03
C HIS A 74 5.35 -20.37 -2.55
N HIS A 75 5.39 -19.05 -2.61
CA HIS A 75 6.55 -18.29 -3.09
C HIS A 75 7.52 -17.87 -1.99
N GLN A 76 7.22 -18.18 -0.72
CA GLN A 76 8.05 -17.81 0.45
C GLN A 76 8.32 -16.30 0.52
N VAL A 77 7.30 -15.47 0.23
CA VAL A 77 7.35 -14.01 0.29
C VAL A 77 6.22 -13.47 1.17
N VAL A 78 6.41 -12.28 1.73
CA VAL A 78 5.30 -11.56 2.38
C VAL A 78 4.55 -10.78 1.31
N VAL A 79 3.22 -10.93 1.28
CA VAL A 79 2.32 -10.22 0.37
C VAL A 79 1.43 -9.28 1.17
N VAL A 80 1.37 -8.02 0.74
CA VAL A 80 0.41 -7.01 1.24
C VAL A 80 -0.53 -6.65 0.12
N ALA A 81 -1.85 -6.83 0.32
CA ALA A 81 -2.85 -6.54 -0.72
C ALA A 81 -4.14 -5.97 -0.13
N GLY A 82 -4.80 -5.07 -0.86
CA GLY A 82 -6.07 -4.45 -0.47
C GLY A 82 -7.25 -5.41 -0.64
N MET A 83 -8.05 -5.57 0.41
CA MET A 83 -9.32 -6.29 0.41
C MET A 83 -10.41 -5.51 1.15
N PHE A 84 -11.62 -6.02 1.17
CA PHE A 84 -12.72 -5.44 1.93
C PHE A 84 -13.25 -6.46 2.94
N THR A 85 -13.46 -6.02 4.20
CA THR A 85 -13.99 -6.86 5.27
C THR A 85 -15.26 -6.25 5.86
N PRO A 86 -16.19 -7.05 6.43
CA PRO A 86 -17.38 -6.51 7.10
C PRO A 86 -17.00 -5.67 8.32
N SER A 87 -17.67 -4.53 8.53
CA SER A 87 -17.42 -3.66 9.68
C SER A 87 -18.33 -3.94 10.89
N GLY A 88 -19.37 -4.75 10.74
CA GLY A 88 -20.34 -5.03 11.79
C GLY A 88 -21.48 -3.99 11.93
N ASP A 89 -21.36 -2.81 11.32
CA ASP A 89 -22.42 -1.76 11.29
C ASP A 89 -23.15 -1.66 9.93
N GLY A 90 -22.92 -2.64 9.05
CA GLY A 90 -23.50 -2.70 7.70
C GLY A 90 -22.63 -2.06 6.61
N ARG A 91 -21.52 -1.40 6.98
CA ARG A 91 -20.48 -0.92 6.06
C ARG A 91 -19.39 -1.98 5.88
N VAL A 92 -18.38 -1.65 5.09
CA VAL A 92 -17.17 -2.45 4.97
C VAL A 92 -15.98 -1.72 5.61
N MET A 93 -14.91 -2.45 5.93
CA MET A 93 -13.60 -1.89 6.22
C MET A 93 -12.75 -1.97 4.95
N ASN A 94 -12.05 -0.90 4.61
CA ASN A 94 -11.00 -0.91 3.60
C ASN A 94 -9.72 -1.44 4.26
N THR A 95 -9.33 -2.65 3.91
CA THR A 95 -8.37 -3.45 4.66
C THR A 95 -7.15 -3.77 3.81
N LEU A 96 -5.95 -3.57 4.35
CA LEU A 96 -4.74 -4.22 3.83
C LEU A 96 -4.56 -5.54 4.57
N ARG A 97 -4.44 -6.61 3.82
CA ARG A 97 -4.08 -7.93 4.33
C ARG A 97 -2.61 -8.17 4.09
N ALA A 98 -1.85 -8.47 5.15
CA ALA A 98 -0.45 -8.86 5.10
C ALA A 98 -0.31 -10.32 5.50
N VAL A 99 0.20 -11.15 4.61
CA VAL A 99 0.34 -12.60 4.80
C VAL A 99 1.65 -13.10 4.23
N GLY A 100 2.21 -14.15 4.85
CA GLY A 100 3.44 -14.79 4.37
C GLY A 100 4.01 -15.72 5.43
N PRO A 101 5.24 -16.24 5.20
CA PRO A 101 5.98 -16.92 6.26
C PRO A 101 6.06 -15.98 7.47
N ASP A 102 5.64 -16.41 8.63
CA ASP A 102 5.69 -15.68 9.91
C ASP A 102 4.91 -14.36 9.96
N VAL A 103 4.13 -14.00 8.92
CA VAL A 103 3.31 -12.79 8.88
C VAL A 103 1.83 -13.14 8.71
N ASP A 104 1.02 -12.62 9.63
CA ASP A 104 -0.44 -12.72 9.62
C ASP A 104 -1.03 -11.47 10.28
N ALA A 105 -1.21 -10.41 9.49
CA ALA A 105 -1.68 -9.12 10.00
C ALA A 105 -2.67 -8.47 9.04
N HIS A 106 -3.41 -7.50 9.54
CA HIS A 106 -4.28 -6.66 8.73
C HIS A 106 -4.29 -5.23 9.27
N TYR A 107 -4.45 -4.28 8.38
CA TYR A 107 -4.61 -2.86 8.69
C TYR A 107 -5.92 -2.37 8.10
N HIS A 108 -6.73 -1.71 8.90
CA HIS A 108 -7.94 -1.02 8.44
C HIS A 108 -7.62 0.46 8.22
N LYS A 109 -7.93 0.98 7.04
CA LYS A 109 -7.71 2.38 6.67
C LYS A 109 -8.27 3.32 7.72
N ILE A 110 -7.42 4.18 8.28
CA ILE A 110 -7.78 5.12 9.34
C ILE A 110 -8.48 6.35 8.77
N HIS A 111 -7.90 6.98 7.74
CA HIS A 111 -8.42 8.22 7.18
C HIS A 111 -9.19 7.95 5.89
N LEU A 112 -10.50 8.10 5.97
CA LEU A 112 -11.39 7.88 4.83
C LEU A 112 -11.41 9.09 3.89
N PHE A 113 -11.57 8.81 2.59
CA PHE A 113 -11.57 9.82 1.55
C PHE A 113 -12.93 10.51 1.43
N ASP A 114 -13.17 11.48 2.32
CA ASP A 114 -14.34 12.37 2.29
C ASP A 114 -13.91 13.72 1.70
N ALA A 115 -13.71 13.76 0.39
CA ALA A 115 -13.21 14.95 -0.29
C ALA A 115 -13.65 14.99 -1.77
N PHE A 116 -13.64 16.18 -2.37
CA PHE A 116 -13.99 16.40 -3.78
C PHE A 116 -15.38 15.89 -4.17
N GLY A 117 -16.34 15.94 -3.25
CA GLY A 117 -17.71 15.48 -3.47
C GLY A 117 -17.91 13.95 -3.36
N PHE A 118 -16.84 13.20 -3.09
CA PHE A 118 -16.90 11.78 -2.74
C PHE A 118 -16.90 11.60 -1.21
N ARG A 119 -17.66 10.64 -0.71
CA ARG A 119 -17.75 10.32 0.72
C ARG A 119 -17.56 8.81 0.91
N GLU A 120 -16.31 8.42 1.17
CA GLU A 120 -15.97 7.02 1.45
C GLU A 120 -16.68 6.54 2.73
N SER A 121 -16.85 7.43 3.72
CA SER A 121 -17.48 7.12 5.00
C SER A 121 -18.96 6.69 4.92
N ASP A 122 -19.63 6.95 3.80
CA ASP A 122 -21.00 6.47 3.60
C ASP A 122 -21.07 4.93 3.50
N THR A 123 -20.03 4.29 3.01
CA THR A 123 -19.98 2.83 2.77
C THR A 123 -18.83 2.12 3.48
N VAL A 124 -17.82 2.87 3.93
CA VAL A 124 -16.62 2.33 4.60
C VAL A 124 -16.56 2.85 6.03
N ALA A 125 -16.27 1.98 6.98
CA ALA A 125 -16.00 2.33 8.37
C ALA A 125 -14.49 2.59 8.58
N PRO A 126 -14.07 3.59 9.39
CA PRO A 126 -12.67 3.87 9.66
C PRO A 126 -12.05 2.85 10.59
N GLY A 127 -10.76 2.55 10.37
CA GLY A 127 -9.88 1.93 11.35
C GLY A 127 -9.47 2.91 12.46
N ALA A 128 -8.71 2.40 13.43
CA ALA A 128 -8.26 3.20 14.57
C ALA A 128 -6.76 3.07 14.86
N ASP A 129 -6.18 1.93 14.58
CA ASP A 129 -4.84 1.57 15.07
C ASP A 129 -3.80 1.52 13.95
N PRO A 130 -2.60 2.10 14.17
CA PRO A 130 -1.45 1.87 13.30
C PRO A 130 -0.98 0.42 13.42
N VAL A 131 -0.57 -0.18 12.30
CA VAL A 131 -0.13 -1.58 12.25
C VAL A 131 1.29 -1.68 11.71
N MET A 132 2.08 -2.51 12.38
CA MET A 132 3.44 -2.89 12.01
C MET A 132 3.51 -4.38 11.71
N ILE A 133 4.36 -4.76 10.76
CA ILE A 133 4.74 -6.15 10.50
C ILE A 133 6.27 -6.25 10.46
N THR A 134 6.80 -7.46 10.60
CA THR A 134 8.22 -7.73 10.45
C THR A 134 8.45 -8.56 9.19
N VAL A 135 9.36 -8.15 8.32
CA VAL A 135 9.74 -8.87 7.10
C VAL A 135 11.26 -9.07 7.12
N GLY A 136 11.70 -10.28 7.37
CA GLY A 136 13.11 -10.52 7.68
C GLY A 136 13.53 -9.74 8.93
N GLU A 137 14.49 -8.83 8.79
CA GLU A 137 14.92 -7.93 9.88
C GLU A 137 14.19 -6.58 9.87
N ALA A 138 13.46 -6.26 8.78
CA ALA A 138 12.84 -4.95 8.59
C ALA A 138 11.52 -4.79 9.34
N SER A 139 11.34 -3.65 9.99
CA SER A 139 10.07 -3.21 10.59
C SER A 139 9.27 -2.38 9.57
N VAL A 140 8.11 -2.86 9.16
CA VAL A 140 7.30 -2.28 8.08
C VAL A 140 5.96 -1.79 8.61
N GLY A 141 5.69 -0.49 8.46
CA GLY A 141 4.39 0.12 8.76
C GLY A 141 3.41 0.03 7.58
N LEU A 142 2.12 -0.17 7.84
CA LEU A 142 1.09 -0.26 6.82
C LEU A 142 0.23 1.00 6.79
N THR A 143 0.01 1.57 5.60
CA THR A 143 -0.90 2.71 5.37
C THR A 143 -1.63 2.57 4.04
N THR A 144 -2.75 3.27 3.89
CA THR A 144 -3.59 3.17 2.69
C THR A 144 -3.96 4.55 2.13
N CYS A 145 -3.55 4.82 0.90
CA CYS A 145 -4.05 5.88 0.01
C CYS A 145 -4.17 7.25 0.70
N TYR A 146 -5.36 7.63 1.13
CA TYR A 146 -5.65 8.94 1.73
C TYR A 146 -4.88 9.21 3.02
N ASP A 147 -4.42 8.16 3.72
CA ASP A 147 -3.54 8.28 4.88
C ASP A 147 -2.29 9.11 4.58
N VAL A 148 -1.82 9.11 3.31
CA VAL A 148 -0.65 9.90 2.90
C VAL A 148 -0.79 11.41 3.15
N ARG A 149 -2.01 11.92 3.34
CA ARG A 149 -2.26 13.33 3.65
C ARG A 149 -2.07 13.67 5.13
N PHE A 150 -1.92 12.67 5.99
CA PHE A 150 -1.90 12.82 7.45
C PHE A 150 -0.50 12.47 8.01
N PRO A 151 0.41 13.47 8.12
CA PRO A 151 1.79 13.23 8.56
C PRO A 151 1.88 12.58 9.94
N GLY A 152 0.91 12.83 10.83
CA GLY A 152 0.89 12.29 12.18
C GLY A 152 0.91 10.76 12.22
N LEU A 153 0.27 10.07 11.28
CA LEU A 153 0.31 8.60 11.18
C LEU A 153 1.73 8.12 10.83
N TYR A 154 2.41 8.79 9.90
CA TYR A 154 3.77 8.42 9.46
C TYR A 154 4.81 8.64 10.55
N THR A 155 4.72 9.76 11.27
CA THR A 155 5.58 10.01 12.43
C THR A 155 5.30 9.00 13.54
N ARG A 156 4.03 8.64 13.76
CA ARG A 156 3.67 7.60 14.74
C ARG A 156 4.22 6.22 14.38
N LEU A 157 4.15 5.81 13.13
CA LEU A 157 4.75 4.55 12.67
C LEU A 157 6.28 4.56 12.86
N ALA A 158 6.94 5.68 12.54
CA ALA A 158 8.38 5.83 12.77
C ALA A 158 8.75 5.77 14.27
N GLU A 159 7.93 6.31 15.18
CA GLU A 159 8.08 6.16 16.63
C GLU A 159 7.91 4.70 17.10
N LEU A 160 7.06 3.94 16.44
CA LEU A 160 6.88 2.50 16.67
C LEU A 160 8.04 1.67 16.10
N GLY A 161 9.00 2.31 15.41
CA GLY A 161 10.18 1.67 14.89
C GLY A 161 10.14 1.38 13.39
N ALA A 162 9.14 1.86 12.64
CA ALA A 162 9.09 1.62 11.19
C ALA A 162 10.34 2.12 10.48
N GLU A 163 11.04 1.21 9.79
CA GLU A 163 12.14 1.53 8.90
C GLU A 163 11.64 1.73 7.47
N VAL A 164 10.57 1.02 7.13
CA VAL A 164 9.87 1.09 5.85
C VAL A 164 8.39 1.34 6.11
N ILE A 165 7.77 2.23 5.36
CA ILE A 165 6.32 2.47 5.41
C ILE A 165 5.73 2.17 4.05
N CYS A 166 4.81 1.21 4.01
CA CYS A 166 4.04 0.81 2.85
C CYS A 166 2.84 1.74 2.66
N VAL A 167 2.62 2.22 1.45
CA VAL A 167 1.41 2.94 1.04
C VAL A 167 0.77 2.20 -0.13
N ALA A 168 -0.30 1.48 0.12
CA ALA A 168 -1.11 0.86 -0.94
C ALA A 168 -2.21 1.84 -1.36
N ALA A 169 -2.34 2.17 -2.65
CA ALA A 169 -3.26 3.22 -3.06
C ALA A 169 -4.06 2.90 -4.33
N SER A 170 -5.28 3.42 -4.36
CA SER A 170 -6.07 3.63 -5.57
C SER A 170 -6.32 5.15 -5.69
N TRP A 171 -5.29 5.88 -6.16
CA TRP A 171 -5.30 7.34 -6.15
C TRP A 171 -6.18 7.89 -7.26
N GLY A 172 -7.05 8.84 -6.92
CA GLY A 172 -7.98 9.43 -7.89
C GLY A 172 -7.29 10.28 -8.95
N ALA A 173 -7.71 10.12 -10.21
CA ALA A 173 -7.25 10.94 -11.32
C ALA A 173 -7.77 12.39 -11.27
N GLY A 174 -7.15 13.29 -12.04
CA GLY A 174 -7.54 14.69 -12.16
C GLY A 174 -6.34 15.63 -12.21
N ALA A 175 -6.61 16.91 -12.45
CA ALA A 175 -5.57 17.94 -12.55
C ALA A 175 -4.76 18.05 -11.24
N GLY A 176 -3.43 18.00 -11.32
CA GLY A 176 -2.51 18.09 -10.20
C GLY A 176 -2.48 16.86 -9.27
N LYS A 177 -3.19 15.76 -9.61
CA LYS A 177 -3.30 14.59 -8.72
C LYS A 177 -2.03 13.74 -8.71
N VAL A 178 -1.36 13.61 -9.84
CA VAL A 178 -0.07 12.91 -9.95
C VAL A 178 1.00 13.67 -9.16
N GLU A 179 1.07 14.98 -9.35
CA GLU A 179 2.01 15.85 -8.64
C GLU A 179 1.79 15.80 -7.13
N GLN A 180 0.52 15.80 -6.68
CA GLN A 180 0.20 15.65 -5.26
C GLN A 180 0.64 14.29 -4.71
N TRP A 181 0.44 13.20 -5.46
CA TRP A 181 0.88 11.86 -5.09
C TRP A 181 2.39 11.81 -4.90
N GLN A 182 3.14 12.28 -5.89
CA GLN A 182 4.60 12.31 -5.86
C GLN A 182 5.16 13.22 -4.77
N LEU A 183 4.53 14.38 -4.54
CA LEU A 183 4.94 15.29 -3.47
C LEU A 183 4.68 14.70 -2.08
N LEU A 184 3.47 14.17 -1.85
CA LEU A 184 3.06 13.67 -0.55
C LEU A 184 3.86 12.43 -0.14
N THR A 185 4.11 11.50 -1.06
CA THR A 185 4.92 10.31 -0.77
C THR A 185 6.34 10.68 -0.36
N ARG A 186 6.97 11.63 -1.04
CA ARG A 186 8.30 12.15 -0.66
C ARG A 186 8.27 12.89 0.68
N ALA A 187 7.24 13.70 0.92
CA ALA A 187 7.09 14.41 2.19
C ALA A 187 6.95 13.42 3.37
N ARG A 188 6.19 12.33 3.21
CA ARG A 188 6.05 11.31 4.28
C ARG A 188 7.35 10.60 4.59
N ALA A 189 8.19 10.31 3.61
CA ALA A 189 9.51 9.75 3.83
C ALA A 189 10.39 10.69 4.68
N LEU A 190 10.36 11.99 4.38
CA LEU A 190 11.10 13.02 5.14
C LEU A 190 10.56 13.20 6.57
N ASP A 191 9.22 13.26 6.74
CA ASP A 191 8.60 13.45 8.06
C ASP A 191 8.88 12.28 9.02
N SER A 192 8.94 11.05 8.49
CA SER A 192 9.16 9.82 9.25
C SER A 192 10.63 9.41 9.32
N THR A 193 11.49 9.96 8.45
CA THR A 193 12.87 9.47 8.25
C THR A 193 12.92 7.95 8.04
N SER A 194 11.96 7.44 7.26
CA SER A 194 11.82 6.04 6.90
C SER A 194 11.76 5.91 5.38
N TYR A 195 12.09 4.73 4.85
CA TYR A 195 11.72 4.45 3.45
C TYR A 195 10.22 4.54 3.27
N LEU A 196 9.78 5.08 2.14
CA LEU A 196 8.40 4.99 1.70
C LEU A 196 8.32 4.17 0.42
N VAL A 197 7.52 3.10 0.44
CA VAL A 197 7.27 2.21 -0.70
C VAL A 197 5.79 2.29 -1.05
N ALA A 198 5.49 2.94 -2.17
CA ALA A 198 4.14 3.32 -2.56
C ALA A 198 3.70 2.52 -3.80
N ALA A 199 2.74 1.61 -3.62
CA ALA A 199 2.14 0.81 -4.68
C ALA A 199 0.77 1.37 -5.06
N GLY A 200 0.64 1.92 -6.28
CA GLY A 200 -0.60 2.49 -6.81
C GLY A 200 -1.29 1.56 -7.81
N GLN A 201 -2.63 1.62 -7.88
CA GLN A 201 -3.34 1.10 -9.05
C GLN A 201 -2.85 1.86 -10.29
N ALA A 202 -2.58 1.14 -11.37
CA ALA A 202 -2.24 1.76 -12.65
C ALA A 202 -3.39 2.63 -13.16
N ASP A 203 -3.09 3.57 -14.04
CA ASP A 203 -4.13 4.32 -14.75
C ASP A 203 -4.89 3.37 -15.70
N PRO A 204 -6.19 3.16 -15.51
CA PRO A 204 -6.97 2.30 -16.40
C PRO A 204 -6.89 2.71 -17.88
N ALA A 205 -6.83 4.02 -18.17
CA ALA A 205 -6.70 4.50 -19.54
C ALA A 205 -5.34 4.11 -20.15
N ALA A 206 -4.27 4.16 -19.36
CA ALA A 206 -2.94 3.70 -19.79
C ALA A 206 -2.86 2.18 -19.97
N ALA A 207 -3.77 1.44 -19.33
CA ALA A 207 -3.95 -0.02 -19.48
C ALA A 207 -4.93 -0.38 -20.63
N GLY A 208 -5.49 0.61 -21.35
CA GLY A 208 -6.43 0.41 -22.44
C GLY A 208 -7.89 0.19 -21.98
N ALA A 209 -8.21 0.46 -20.72
CA ALA A 209 -9.57 0.34 -20.17
C ALA A 209 -10.20 1.74 -20.04
N ALA A 210 -11.42 1.89 -20.51
CA ALA A 210 -12.25 3.07 -20.24
C ALA A 210 -13.18 2.75 -19.06
N LEU A 211 -13.02 3.46 -17.95
CA LEU A 211 -13.90 3.35 -16.79
C LEU A 211 -14.76 4.61 -16.69
N GLU A 212 -16.05 4.43 -16.47
CA GLU A 212 -16.98 5.53 -16.22
C GLU A 212 -17.08 5.82 -14.72
N GLY A 213 -17.36 7.09 -14.36
CA GLY A 213 -17.58 7.52 -13.00
C GLY A 213 -16.40 8.28 -12.39
N SER A 214 -16.58 8.73 -11.14
CA SER A 214 -15.61 9.53 -10.38
C SER A 214 -14.86 8.75 -9.31
N ALA A 215 -15.03 7.42 -9.26
CA ALA A 215 -14.35 6.57 -8.29
C ALA A 215 -12.82 6.62 -8.49
N PRO A 216 -12.03 6.60 -7.42
CA PRO A 216 -10.57 6.58 -7.52
C PRO A 216 -10.11 5.21 -8.03
N THR A 217 -9.66 5.14 -9.27
CA THR A 217 -9.30 3.87 -9.94
C THR A 217 -7.81 3.72 -10.24
N GLY A 218 -7.01 4.72 -9.89
CA GLY A 218 -5.57 4.70 -10.06
C GLY A 218 -5.03 5.75 -11.03
N VAL A 219 -3.77 6.11 -10.84
CA VAL A 219 -3.00 6.97 -11.74
C VAL A 219 -1.64 6.35 -12.09
N GLY A 220 -1.27 5.24 -11.45
CA GLY A 220 0.06 4.66 -11.49
C GLY A 220 1.07 5.39 -10.60
N TYR A 221 2.28 5.56 -11.11
CA TYR A 221 3.40 6.25 -10.45
C TYR A 221 3.77 5.64 -9.08
N SER A 222 3.76 4.30 -8.99
CA SER A 222 4.34 3.59 -7.85
C SER A 222 5.82 3.96 -7.72
N ALA A 223 6.29 4.13 -6.49
CA ALA A 223 7.65 4.59 -6.24
C ALA A 223 8.24 4.06 -4.94
N ALA A 224 9.57 3.91 -4.92
CA ALA A 224 10.36 3.71 -3.72
C ALA A 224 11.15 4.99 -3.43
N ILE A 225 11.09 5.46 -2.18
CA ILE A 225 11.64 6.74 -1.74
C ILE A 225 12.52 6.51 -0.53
N SER A 226 13.71 7.10 -0.53
CA SER A 226 14.67 7.01 0.57
C SER A 226 14.21 7.79 1.82
N PRO A 227 14.76 7.51 3.00
CA PRO A 227 14.51 8.31 4.22
C PRO A 227 14.91 9.79 4.08
N ARG A 228 15.67 10.14 3.03
CA ARG A 228 16.10 11.51 2.69
C ARG A 228 15.21 12.18 1.63
N GLY A 229 14.11 11.51 1.21
CA GLY A 229 13.17 12.04 0.22
C GLY A 229 13.61 11.87 -1.24
N ASP A 230 14.70 11.14 -1.52
CA ASP A 230 15.14 10.84 -2.88
C ASP A 230 14.28 9.75 -3.49
N VAL A 231 13.86 9.91 -4.73
CA VAL A 231 13.16 8.86 -5.49
C VAL A 231 14.23 7.86 -5.98
N LEU A 232 14.25 6.68 -5.39
CA LEU A 232 15.17 5.61 -5.78
C LEU A 232 14.78 5.00 -7.11
N ALA A 233 13.48 4.75 -7.29
CA ALA A 233 12.91 4.26 -8.52
C ALA A 233 11.41 4.57 -8.57
N SER A 234 10.85 4.70 -9.76
CA SER A 234 9.41 4.92 -9.97
C SER A 234 8.94 4.34 -11.30
N LEU A 235 7.67 3.96 -11.32
CA LEU A 235 6.95 3.55 -12.53
C LEU A 235 6.27 4.77 -13.19
N ASN A 236 5.75 4.56 -14.40
CA ASN A 236 4.84 5.48 -15.08
C ASN A 236 3.37 5.11 -14.79
N ALA A 237 2.43 5.56 -15.63
CA ALA A 237 1.00 5.29 -15.44
C ALA A 237 0.57 3.84 -15.75
N LYS A 238 1.38 3.05 -16.50
CA LYS A 238 1.01 1.71 -16.98
C LYS A 238 1.22 0.63 -15.93
N PRO A 239 0.49 -0.51 -16.00
CA PRO A 239 0.79 -1.68 -15.19
C PRO A 239 2.24 -2.14 -15.38
N ASP A 240 2.93 -2.41 -14.27
CA ASP A 240 4.31 -2.91 -14.26
C ASP A 240 4.69 -3.44 -12.86
N LEU A 241 5.85 -4.05 -12.73
CA LEU A 241 6.45 -4.51 -11.48
C LEU A 241 7.78 -3.79 -11.24
N LEU A 242 7.88 -3.05 -10.14
CA LEU A 242 9.10 -2.39 -9.70
C LEU A 242 9.75 -3.19 -8.56
N VAL A 243 10.98 -3.66 -8.74
CA VAL A 243 11.76 -4.31 -7.68
C VAL A 243 12.92 -3.41 -7.27
N VAL A 244 13.12 -3.21 -5.97
CA VAL A 244 14.12 -2.30 -5.41
C VAL A 244 14.74 -2.87 -4.14
N ASP A 245 16.03 -2.62 -3.94
CA ASP A 245 16.76 -2.94 -2.72
C ASP A 245 16.79 -1.72 -1.79
N LEU A 246 16.46 -1.94 -0.53
CA LEU A 246 16.48 -0.93 0.53
C LEU A 246 17.59 -1.28 1.53
N ASP A 247 18.57 -0.40 1.67
CA ASP A 247 19.61 -0.49 2.70
C ASP A 247 19.07 0.06 4.03
N LEU A 248 18.70 -0.81 4.96
CA LEU A 248 18.09 -0.41 6.22
C LEU A 248 19.02 0.42 7.12
N ASP A 249 20.34 0.24 6.99
CA ASP A 249 21.33 1.04 7.74
C ASP A 249 21.20 2.55 7.41
N LEU A 250 20.66 2.90 6.22
CA LEU A 250 20.44 4.30 5.83
C LEU A 250 19.38 4.99 6.72
N VAL A 251 18.44 4.25 7.28
CA VAL A 251 17.41 4.81 8.18
C VAL A 251 18.06 5.34 9.44
N GLU A 252 18.91 4.54 10.08
CA GLU A 252 19.64 4.92 11.28
C GLU A 252 20.57 6.10 11.01
N GLN A 253 21.34 6.05 9.92
CA GLN A 253 22.23 7.14 9.49
C GLN A 253 21.45 8.45 9.25
N THR A 254 20.27 8.36 8.66
CA THR A 254 19.43 9.54 8.39
C THR A 254 18.90 10.12 9.71
N ARG A 255 18.40 9.28 10.61
CA ARG A 255 17.90 9.70 11.94
C ARG A 255 19.00 10.32 12.80
N ALA A 256 20.24 9.83 12.70
CA ALA A 256 21.39 10.43 13.38
C ALA A 256 21.75 11.81 12.81
N THR A 257 21.62 12.00 11.49
CA THR A 257 21.99 13.25 10.82
C THR A 257 20.87 14.29 10.87
N ILE A 258 19.62 13.86 10.73
CA ILE A 258 18.42 14.71 10.71
C ILE A 258 17.42 14.16 11.74
N PRO A 259 17.59 14.45 13.04
CA PRO A 259 16.81 13.85 14.12
C PRO A 259 15.43 14.49 14.29
N VAL A 260 14.60 14.51 13.23
CA VAL A 260 13.28 15.17 13.23
C VAL A 260 12.34 14.59 14.29
N LEU A 261 12.37 13.28 14.52
CA LEU A 261 11.53 12.62 15.51
C LEU A 261 11.92 13.04 16.94
N ALA A 262 13.23 13.13 17.24
CA ALA A 262 13.72 13.57 18.54
C ALA A 262 13.52 15.07 18.78
N ASN A 263 13.54 15.88 17.73
CA ASN A 263 13.38 17.34 17.81
C ASN A 263 11.93 17.82 17.83
N ARG A 264 10.97 16.91 17.63
CA ARG A 264 9.54 17.22 17.63
C ARG A 264 9.10 17.78 18.99
N ARG A 265 8.13 18.71 19.02
CA ARG A 265 7.60 19.37 20.21
C ARG A 265 6.15 19.02 20.54
N PHE A 266 5.39 18.41 19.60
CA PHE A 266 3.98 18.03 19.74
C PHE A 266 3.67 16.86 18.79
#